data_073e6e88517eab070c95851d6507f78d
#
_entry.id   073e6e88517eab070c95851d6507f78d
#
_cell.length_a   1.000
_cell.length_b   1.000
_cell.length_c   1.000
_cell.angle_alpha   90.00
_cell.angle_beta   90.00
_cell.angle_gamma   90.00
#
_symmetry.space_group_name_H-M   'P 1'
#
loop_
_entity.id
_entity.type
_entity.pdbx_description
1 polymer ?
#
loop_
_entity_poly.entity_id
_entity_poly.type
_entity_poly.pdbx_seq_one_letter_code
_entity_poly.pdbx_strand_id
1 'polypeptide(L)'
;MGVDQISPREACEMVPILDADKVAFAGYHADAFDIDTDRLMQDFIRTLRANGGQVITDAVVTNIQRDAGGWHVQAGGDCHAGTLVNAAGAWADLIAGIAGVAPLGITPYRRSMARIASPGGHDVSKWPMFFGVNESWYAKPDAGALLISPAEEEVSHPHDAFADDMTLAEGLDRYQQMVAVPVTRPIAT
;
A
#
# COMPACT_ATOMS: atom_id res chain seq x y z
N MET A 1 -18.25 13.97 2.65
CA MET A 1 -17.31 13.89 1.50
C MET A 1 -18.15 13.62 0.27
N GLY A 2 -18.13 14.52 -0.71
CA GLY A 2 -18.89 14.37 -1.94
C GLY A 2 -18.01 13.78 -3.04
N VAL A 3 -18.57 12.87 -3.82
CA VAL A 3 -18.00 12.44 -5.09
C VAL A 3 -18.80 13.14 -6.18
N ASP A 4 -18.14 13.92 -7.00
CA ASP A 4 -18.76 14.62 -8.12
C ASP A 4 -18.74 13.72 -9.36
N GLN A 5 -19.88 13.63 -10.04
CA GLN A 5 -19.92 12.95 -11.33
C GLN A 5 -19.32 13.88 -12.39
N ILE A 6 -18.35 13.37 -13.13
CA ILE A 6 -17.71 14.06 -14.26
C ILE A 6 -17.95 13.32 -15.57
N SER A 7 -17.87 14.05 -16.67
CA SER A 7 -18.03 13.49 -18.02
C SER A 7 -16.78 12.70 -18.46
N PRO A 8 -16.89 11.83 -19.48
CA PRO A 8 -15.74 11.16 -20.09
C PRO A 8 -14.64 12.12 -20.54
N ARG A 9 -15.04 13.26 -21.09
CA ARG A 9 -14.09 14.27 -21.55
C ARG A 9 -13.26 14.85 -20.39
N GLU A 10 -13.91 15.22 -19.29
CA GLU A 10 -13.23 15.75 -18.10
C GLU A 10 -12.30 14.69 -17.51
N ALA A 11 -12.71 13.42 -17.47
CA ALA A 11 -11.86 12.32 -17.02
C ALA A 11 -10.61 12.16 -17.90
N CYS A 12 -10.75 12.24 -19.24
CA CYS A 12 -9.63 12.18 -20.17
C CYS A 12 -8.75 13.44 -20.14
N GLU A 13 -9.27 14.60 -19.77
CA GLU A 13 -8.45 15.80 -19.54
C GLU A 13 -7.54 15.63 -18.30
N MET A 14 -8.00 14.91 -17.26
CA MET A 14 -7.20 14.57 -16.07
C MET A 14 -6.21 13.43 -16.31
N VAL A 15 -6.64 12.39 -17.04
CA VAL A 15 -5.87 11.19 -17.35
C VAL A 15 -5.93 10.90 -18.84
N PRO A 16 -5.06 11.51 -19.65
CA PRO A 16 -5.16 11.52 -21.12
C PRO A 16 -5.05 10.16 -21.81
N ILE A 17 -4.65 9.13 -21.11
CA ILE A 17 -4.57 7.77 -21.65
C ILE A 17 -5.87 6.98 -21.56
N LEU A 18 -6.89 7.49 -20.88
CA LEU A 18 -8.20 6.84 -20.81
C LEU A 18 -8.83 6.75 -22.20
N ASP A 19 -9.45 5.63 -22.50
CA ASP A 19 -10.21 5.42 -23.72
C ASP A 19 -11.63 6.02 -23.53
N ALA A 20 -11.87 7.17 -24.14
CA ALA A 20 -13.12 7.93 -24.02
C ALA A 20 -14.36 7.13 -24.46
N ASP A 21 -14.21 6.17 -25.38
CA ASP A 21 -15.31 5.34 -25.86
C ASP A 21 -15.72 4.26 -24.85
N LYS A 22 -14.87 4.00 -23.86
CA LYS A 22 -15.11 3.01 -22.79
C LYS A 22 -15.53 3.64 -21.47
N VAL A 23 -15.35 4.94 -21.31
CA VAL A 23 -15.74 5.68 -20.10
C VAL A 23 -17.11 6.32 -20.31
N ALA A 24 -18.16 5.78 -19.68
CA ALA A 24 -19.50 6.39 -19.74
C ALA A 24 -19.62 7.63 -18.84
N PHE A 25 -19.03 7.57 -17.65
CA PHE A 25 -18.88 8.67 -16.67
C PHE A 25 -17.80 8.26 -15.66
N ALA A 26 -17.34 9.21 -14.85
CA ALA A 26 -16.47 8.94 -13.73
C ALA A 26 -16.94 9.67 -12.48
N GLY A 27 -16.59 9.14 -11.31
CA GLY A 27 -16.70 9.85 -10.03
C GLY A 27 -15.35 10.48 -9.68
N TYR A 28 -15.37 11.75 -9.31
CA TYR A 28 -14.16 12.47 -8.90
C TYR A 28 -14.27 12.95 -7.45
N HIS A 29 -13.22 12.76 -6.69
CA HIS A 29 -13.12 13.22 -5.30
C HIS A 29 -11.91 14.15 -5.17
N ALA A 30 -12.18 15.45 -5.10
CA ALA A 30 -11.13 16.49 -5.10
C ALA A 30 -10.29 16.52 -3.82
N ASP A 31 -10.84 16.08 -2.69
CA ASP A 31 -10.20 16.14 -1.37
C ASP A 31 -9.38 14.88 -1.03
N ALA A 32 -9.16 13.99 -2.00
CA ALA A 32 -8.29 12.83 -1.82
C ALA A 32 -6.84 13.21 -2.14
N PHE A 33 -5.92 12.83 -1.25
CA PHE A 33 -4.50 13.13 -1.38
C PHE A 33 -3.67 11.87 -1.25
N ASP A 34 -2.54 11.82 -1.97
CA ASP A 34 -1.53 10.79 -1.79
C ASP A 34 -0.67 11.11 -0.55
N ILE A 35 -0.23 10.08 0.15
CA ILE A 35 0.65 10.19 1.31
C ILE A 35 2.04 9.71 0.90
N ASP A 36 3.04 10.56 1.01
CA ASP A 36 4.44 10.17 0.95
C ASP A 36 4.79 9.42 2.25
N THR A 37 4.54 8.12 2.24
CA THR A 37 4.70 7.26 3.41
C THR A 37 6.14 7.14 3.85
N ASP A 38 7.10 7.15 2.89
CA ASP A 38 8.54 7.10 3.23
C ASP A 38 8.98 8.35 3.97
N ARG A 39 8.63 9.52 3.46
CA ARG A 39 8.93 10.79 4.11
C ARG A 39 8.29 10.88 5.50
N LEU A 40 7.03 10.47 5.62
CA LEU A 40 6.31 10.45 6.90
C LEU A 40 7.02 9.54 7.92
N MET A 41 7.42 8.34 7.52
CA MET A 41 8.19 7.43 8.36
C MET A 41 9.55 8.01 8.77
N GLN A 42 10.27 8.62 7.84
CA GLN A 42 11.56 9.26 8.13
C GLN A 42 11.41 10.43 9.12
N ASP A 43 10.34 11.20 9.02
CA ASP A 43 10.05 12.30 9.93
C ASP A 43 9.71 11.79 11.35
N PHE A 44 8.94 10.70 11.47
CA PHE A 44 8.69 10.06 12.77
C PHE A 44 9.96 9.48 13.37
N ILE A 45 10.80 8.80 12.60
CA ILE A 45 12.09 8.25 13.05
C ILE A 45 13.01 9.37 13.54
N ARG A 46 13.07 10.48 12.81
CA ARG A 46 13.87 11.65 13.19
C ARG A 46 13.40 12.23 14.50
N THR A 47 12.10 12.40 14.66
CA THR A 47 11.47 12.91 15.88
C THR A 47 11.70 11.97 17.07
N LEU A 48 11.54 10.67 16.87
CA LEU A 48 11.81 9.66 17.89
C LEU A 48 13.26 9.76 18.39
N ARG A 49 14.22 9.81 17.46
CA ARG A 49 15.66 9.90 17.80
C ARG A 49 16.01 11.22 18.50
N ALA A 50 15.42 12.33 18.09
CA ALA A 50 15.61 13.64 18.73
C ALA A 50 15.12 13.65 20.19
N ASN A 51 14.14 12.80 20.53
CA ASN A 51 13.64 12.60 21.88
C ASN A 51 14.30 11.44 22.64
N GLY A 52 15.47 10.96 22.18
CA GLY A 52 16.23 9.90 22.84
C GLY A 52 15.75 8.47 22.57
N GLY A 53 14.77 8.30 21.69
CA GLY A 53 14.29 6.99 21.27
C GLY A 53 15.22 6.30 20.27
N GLN A 54 15.04 5.00 20.11
CA GLN A 54 15.84 4.16 19.21
C GLN A 54 14.95 3.39 18.24
N VAL A 55 15.45 3.18 17.02
CA VAL A 55 14.91 2.22 16.06
C VAL A 55 15.95 1.12 15.89
N ILE A 56 15.58 -0.09 16.21
CA ILE A 56 16.41 -1.29 16.10
C ILE A 56 15.87 -2.12 14.95
N THR A 57 16.65 -2.30 13.92
CA THR A 57 16.33 -3.16 12.76
C THR A 57 16.91 -4.54 12.94
N ASP A 58 16.47 -5.51 12.14
CA ASP A 58 16.93 -6.90 12.19
C ASP A 58 16.76 -7.56 13.57
N ALA A 59 15.76 -7.10 14.31
CA ALA A 59 15.46 -7.48 15.68
C ALA A 59 14.13 -8.22 15.76
N VAL A 60 14.16 -9.50 15.35
CA VAL A 60 12.97 -10.37 15.41
C VAL A 60 12.58 -10.61 16.87
N VAL A 61 11.31 -10.33 17.19
CA VAL A 61 10.75 -10.61 18.52
C VAL A 61 10.59 -12.11 18.70
N THR A 62 11.27 -12.67 19.68
CA THR A 62 11.28 -14.11 19.96
C THR A 62 10.56 -14.49 21.25
N ASN A 63 10.49 -13.55 22.21
CA ASN A 63 9.82 -13.77 23.48
C ASN A 63 9.31 -12.45 24.05
N ILE A 64 8.14 -12.50 24.71
CA ILE A 64 7.57 -11.39 25.44
C ILE A 64 7.04 -11.94 26.75
N GLN A 65 7.43 -11.32 27.86
CA GLN A 65 6.95 -11.67 29.20
C GLN A 65 6.49 -10.43 29.92
N ARG A 66 5.53 -10.59 30.82
CA ARG A 66 5.04 -9.52 31.69
C ARG A 66 5.23 -9.92 33.15
N ASP A 67 5.79 -9.01 33.93
CA ASP A 67 5.91 -9.13 35.37
C ASP A 67 5.39 -7.87 36.11
N ALA A 68 5.66 -7.76 37.40
CA ALA A 68 5.28 -6.61 38.21
C ALA A 68 5.98 -5.29 37.78
N GLY A 69 7.12 -5.39 37.09
CA GLY A 69 7.92 -4.24 36.59
C GLY A 69 7.55 -3.76 35.21
N GLY A 70 6.75 -4.53 34.46
CA GLY A 70 6.37 -4.17 33.08
C GLY A 70 6.54 -5.31 32.09
N TRP A 71 6.98 -4.98 30.90
CA TRP A 71 7.19 -5.89 29.77
C TRP A 71 8.66 -6.14 29.53
N HIS A 72 9.02 -7.39 29.34
CA HIS A 72 10.31 -7.86 28.91
C HIS A 72 10.19 -8.39 27.48
N VAL A 73 10.95 -7.85 26.56
CA VAL A 73 10.91 -8.21 25.14
C VAL A 73 12.30 -8.65 24.70
N GLN A 74 12.40 -9.85 24.12
CA GLN A 74 13.62 -10.36 23.50
C GLN A 74 13.53 -10.18 21.98
N ALA A 75 14.38 -9.30 21.43
CA ALA A 75 14.40 -8.96 20.02
C ALA A 75 15.83 -8.59 19.58
N GLY A 76 16.71 -9.61 19.43
CA GLY A 76 18.14 -9.38 19.19
C GLY A 76 18.92 -8.82 20.38
N GLY A 77 18.24 -8.60 21.49
CA GLY A 77 18.67 -8.12 22.80
C GLY A 77 17.49 -8.08 23.74
N ASP A 78 17.73 -7.70 25.00
CA ASP A 78 16.70 -7.59 26.02
C ASP A 78 16.24 -6.14 26.15
N CYS A 79 14.94 -5.91 26.07
CA CYS A 79 14.31 -4.62 26.28
C CYS A 79 13.30 -4.69 27.43
N HIS A 80 13.23 -3.65 28.26
CA HIS A 80 12.27 -3.51 29.35
C HIS A 80 11.44 -2.25 29.15
N ALA A 81 10.13 -2.35 29.30
CA ALA A 81 9.24 -1.21 29.12
C ALA A 81 7.98 -1.30 30.01
N GLY A 82 7.54 -0.17 30.52
CA GLY A 82 6.26 -0.08 31.24
C GLY A 82 5.04 -0.28 30.35
N THR A 83 5.16 0.06 29.08
CA THR A 83 4.11 -0.07 28.06
C THR A 83 4.68 -0.71 26.80
N LEU A 84 3.99 -1.71 26.28
CA LEU A 84 4.28 -2.36 25.00
C LEU A 84 3.17 -2.01 24.00
N VAL A 85 3.54 -1.52 22.81
CA VAL A 85 2.62 -1.28 21.71
C VAL A 85 2.89 -2.30 20.60
N ASN A 86 1.88 -3.12 20.32
CA ASN A 86 1.95 -4.05 19.19
C ASN A 86 1.47 -3.35 17.91
N ALA A 87 2.39 -3.02 17.03
CA ALA A 87 2.16 -2.41 15.72
C ALA A 87 2.75 -3.29 14.59
N ALA A 88 2.70 -4.60 14.76
CA ALA A 88 3.38 -5.59 13.91
C ALA A 88 2.64 -5.90 12.59
N GLY A 89 1.64 -5.09 12.18
CA GLY A 89 0.93 -5.27 10.92
C GLY A 89 0.35 -6.68 10.76
N ALA A 90 0.71 -7.38 9.71
CA ALA A 90 0.26 -8.75 9.44
C ALA A 90 0.62 -9.75 10.53
N TRP A 91 1.67 -9.51 11.31
CA TRP A 91 2.13 -10.36 12.41
C TRP A 91 1.50 -10.00 13.77
N ALA A 92 0.54 -9.06 13.83
CA ALA A 92 0.02 -8.56 15.10
C ALA A 92 -0.57 -9.66 15.99
N ASP A 93 -1.33 -10.60 15.44
CA ASP A 93 -1.92 -11.70 16.20
C ASP A 93 -0.88 -12.73 16.66
N LEU A 94 0.18 -12.93 15.89
CA LEU A 94 1.30 -13.77 16.29
C LEU A 94 2.05 -13.13 17.48
N ILE A 95 2.33 -11.84 17.42
CA ILE A 95 2.96 -11.09 18.52
C ILE A 95 2.06 -11.07 19.76
N ALA A 96 0.74 -10.92 19.60
CA ALA A 96 -0.21 -11.03 20.70
C ALA A 96 -0.11 -12.40 21.39
N GLY A 97 -0.04 -13.48 20.60
CA GLY A 97 0.14 -14.84 21.11
C GLY A 97 1.44 -15.03 21.91
N ILE A 98 2.58 -14.51 21.40
CA ILE A 98 3.86 -14.51 22.10
C ILE A 98 3.76 -13.74 23.43
N ALA A 99 3.02 -12.65 23.47
CA ALA A 99 2.80 -11.83 24.68
C ALA A 99 1.78 -12.40 25.65
N GLY A 100 1.14 -13.53 25.37
CA GLY A 100 0.06 -14.09 26.17
C GLY A 100 -1.21 -13.22 26.18
N VAL A 101 -1.42 -12.40 25.15
CA VAL A 101 -2.58 -11.53 24.97
C VAL A 101 -3.50 -12.12 23.92
N ALA A 102 -4.81 -11.98 24.10
CA ALA A 102 -5.79 -12.46 23.15
C ALA A 102 -5.58 -11.78 21.76
N PRO A 103 -5.54 -12.54 20.65
CA PRO A 103 -5.44 -12.00 19.33
C PRO A 103 -6.69 -11.19 18.94
N LEU A 104 -6.55 -10.25 18.01
CA LEU A 104 -7.64 -9.42 17.50
C LEU A 104 -8.43 -10.07 16.36
N GLY A 105 -7.91 -11.15 15.78
CA GLY A 105 -8.48 -11.79 14.59
C GLY A 105 -8.12 -11.07 13.29
N ILE A 106 -6.92 -10.50 13.21
CA ILE A 106 -6.44 -9.81 12.00
C ILE A 106 -6.19 -10.84 10.90
N THR A 107 -6.82 -10.65 9.75
CA THR A 107 -6.60 -11.46 8.56
C THR A 107 -5.76 -10.67 7.56
N PRO A 108 -4.50 -11.08 7.31
CA PRO A 108 -3.67 -10.44 6.29
C PRO A 108 -4.15 -10.78 4.88
N TYR A 109 -4.10 -9.77 3.99
CA TYR A 109 -4.38 -9.93 2.57
C TYR A 109 -3.17 -9.48 1.76
N ARG A 110 -2.84 -10.24 0.72
CA ARG A 110 -1.81 -9.86 -0.25
C ARG A 110 -2.39 -8.85 -1.23
N ARG A 111 -1.61 -7.84 -1.57
CA ARG A 111 -1.90 -6.88 -2.62
C ARG A 111 -0.65 -6.63 -3.45
N SER A 112 -0.72 -6.89 -4.75
CA SER A 112 0.39 -6.76 -5.68
C SER A 112 0.33 -5.46 -6.46
N MET A 113 1.48 -5.00 -6.97
CA MET A 113 1.59 -3.83 -7.83
C MET A 113 2.60 -4.08 -8.95
N ALA A 114 2.30 -3.58 -10.13
CA ALA A 114 3.26 -3.44 -11.23
C ALA A 114 3.64 -1.98 -11.38
N ARG A 115 4.92 -1.68 -11.46
CA ARG A 115 5.41 -0.37 -11.84
C ARG A 115 5.74 -0.37 -13.32
N ILE A 116 5.10 0.49 -14.11
CA ILE A 116 5.36 0.64 -15.55
C ILE A 116 5.96 2.00 -15.82
N ALA A 117 6.71 2.10 -16.92
CA ALA A 117 7.18 3.40 -17.42
C ALA A 117 5.98 4.29 -17.73
N SER A 118 6.20 5.61 -17.69
CA SER A 118 5.17 6.60 -18.03
C SER A 118 4.49 6.25 -19.37
N PRO A 119 3.18 5.93 -19.37
CA PRO A 119 2.50 5.46 -20.57
C PRO A 119 2.44 6.56 -21.62
N GLY A 120 2.78 6.21 -22.86
CA GLY A 120 2.81 7.15 -23.98
C GLY A 120 3.78 8.33 -23.82
N GLY A 121 4.69 8.29 -22.85
CA GLY A 121 5.61 9.40 -22.56
C GLY A 121 4.95 10.60 -21.85
N HIS A 122 3.76 10.44 -21.33
CA HIS A 122 3.06 11.51 -20.60
C HIS A 122 3.74 11.83 -19.26
N ASP A 123 3.70 13.09 -18.84
CA ASP A 123 4.00 13.45 -17.45
C ASP A 123 2.82 13.06 -16.56
N VAL A 124 3.02 12.00 -15.79
CA VAL A 124 1.98 11.46 -14.88
C VAL A 124 1.93 12.17 -13.52
N SER A 125 2.86 13.09 -13.23
CA SER A 125 3.06 13.65 -11.89
C SER A 125 1.86 14.36 -11.28
N LYS A 126 0.91 14.79 -12.11
CA LYS A 126 -0.31 15.50 -11.70
C LYS A 126 -1.58 14.69 -11.89
N TRP A 127 -1.46 13.44 -12.33
CA TRP A 127 -2.64 12.61 -12.47
C TRP A 127 -3.20 12.23 -11.09
N PRO A 128 -4.51 12.15 -10.94
CA PRO A 128 -5.08 11.56 -9.75
C PRO A 128 -4.79 10.05 -9.70
N MET A 129 -4.95 9.43 -8.55
CA MET A 129 -5.20 8.00 -8.49
C MET A 129 -6.52 7.71 -9.19
N PHE A 130 -6.57 6.68 -10.02
CA PHE A 130 -7.77 6.28 -10.74
C PHE A 130 -7.93 4.77 -10.73
N PHE A 131 -9.16 4.29 -10.77
CA PHE A 131 -9.48 2.88 -10.64
C PHE A 131 -10.71 2.49 -11.48
N GLY A 132 -10.75 1.22 -11.84
CA GLY A 132 -11.87 0.63 -12.56
C GLY A 132 -13.10 0.47 -11.65
N VAL A 133 -14.24 0.25 -12.29
CA VAL A 133 -15.50 -0.01 -11.58
C VAL A 133 -15.35 -1.20 -10.64
N ASN A 134 -15.94 -1.09 -9.45
CA ASN A 134 -15.84 -2.08 -8.37
C ASN A 134 -14.40 -2.38 -7.92
N GLU A 135 -13.50 -1.37 -8.05
CA GLU A 135 -12.09 -1.52 -7.66
C GLU A 135 -11.39 -2.72 -8.33
N SER A 136 -11.79 -3.04 -9.57
CA SER A 136 -11.26 -4.20 -10.30
C SER A 136 -9.77 -4.04 -10.66
N TRP A 137 -9.24 -2.85 -10.60
CA TRP A 137 -7.84 -2.43 -10.66
C TRP A 137 -7.74 -0.96 -10.23
N TYR A 138 -6.56 -0.52 -9.86
CA TYR A 138 -6.26 0.90 -9.70
C TYR A 138 -4.87 1.25 -10.21
N ALA A 139 -4.68 2.53 -10.54
CA ALA A 139 -3.40 3.07 -10.94
C ALA A 139 -3.14 4.42 -10.26
N LYS A 140 -1.89 4.69 -9.95
CA LYS A 140 -1.46 5.97 -9.37
C LYS A 140 -0.06 6.36 -9.85
N PRO A 141 0.23 7.68 -9.94
CA PRO A 141 1.60 8.15 -10.17
C PRO A 141 2.58 7.69 -9.09
N ASP A 142 3.81 7.40 -9.51
CA ASP A 142 4.91 7.05 -8.61
C ASP A 142 6.26 7.46 -9.21
N ALA A 143 6.85 8.53 -8.71
CA ALA A 143 8.18 9.01 -9.11
C ALA A 143 8.42 9.01 -10.63
N GLY A 144 7.49 9.59 -11.41
CA GLY A 144 7.56 9.69 -12.85
C GLY A 144 7.18 8.42 -13.62
N ALA A 145 6.73 7.39 -12.91
CA ALA A 145 6.17 6.15 -13.45
C ALA A 145 4.70 6.01 -13.02
N LEU A 146 4.06 4.92 -13.41
CA LEU A 146 2.71 4.58 -12.96
C LEU A 146 2.74 3.23 -12.24
N LEU A 147 2.21 3.20 -11.02
CA LEU A 147 1.90 1.97 -10.30
C LEU A 147 0.50 1.49 -10.70
N ILE A 148 0.37 0.21 -11.02
CA ILE A 148 -0.91 -0.43 -11.34
C ILE A 148 -1.06 -1.65 -10.43
N SER A 149 -2.21 -1.76 -9.76
CA SER A 149 -2.56 -2.90 -8.93
C SER A 149 -3.78 -3.62 -9.49
N PRO A 150 -3.78 -4.96 -9.50
CA PRO A 150 -4.97 -5.76 -9.77
C PRO A 150 -6.07 -5.58 -8.71
N ALA A 151 -5.78 -4.91 -7.60
CA ALA A 151 -6.65 -4.74 -6.44
C ALA A 151 -7.13 -6.06 -5.81
N GLU A 152 -6.35 -7.12 -5.95
CA GLU A 152 -6.67 -8.43 -5.37
C GLU A 152 -6.71 -8.37 -3.83
N GLU A 153 -7.51 -9.23 -3.25
CA GLU A 153 -7.65 -9.44 -1.80
C GLU A 153 -7.50 -10.92 -1.49
N GLU A 154 -6.30 -11.44 -1.68
CA GLU A 154 -5.99 -12.84 -1.42
C GLU A 154 -5.53 -13.01 0.02
N VAL A 155 -6.24 -13.84 0.77
CA VAL A 155 -5.87 -14.18 2.15
C VAL A 155 -4.49 -14.84 2.14
N SER A 156 -3.59 -14.34 2.96
CA SER A 156 -2.22 -14.83 3.07
C SER A 156 -1.80 -14.94 4.52
N HIS A 157 -0.88 -15.85 4.83
CA HIS A 157 -0.20 -15.84 6.11
C HIS A 157 0.88 -14.74 6.12
N PRO A 158 1.28 -14.22 7.29
CA PRO A 158 2.35 -13.23 7.37
C PRO A 158 3.68 -13.77 6.84
N HIS A 159 4.21 -13.15 5.80
CA HIS A 159 5.51 -13.46 5.18
C HIS A 159 5.96 -12.29 4.30
N ASP A 160 7.19 -12.33 3.80
CA ASP A 160 7.66 -11.43 2.76
C ASP A 160 6.99 -11.83 1.44
N ALA A 161 5.92 -11.10 1.09
CA ALA A 161 5.07 -11.43 -0.05
C ALA A 161 5.71 -10.99 -1.36
N PHE A 162 5.58 -11.84 -2.38
CA PHE A 162 5.91 -11.51 -3.76
C PHE A 162 4.62 -11.43 -4.57
N ALA A 163 4.64 -10.65 -5.65
CA ALA A 163 3.53 -10.58 -6.58
C ALA A 163 3.32 -11.95 -7.24
N ASP A 164 2.06 -12.34 -7.42
CA ASP A 164 1.71 -13.47 -8.28
C ASP A 164 1.62 -12.99 -9.72
N ASP A 165 2.41 -13.58 -10.60
CA ASP A 165 2.56 -13.15 -11.99
C ASP A 165 1.23 -13.24 -12.76
N MET A 166 0.40 -14.27 -12.50
CA MET A 166 -0.88 -14.45 -13.17
C MET A 166 -1.89 -13.39 -12.71
N THR A 167 -2.03 -13.22 -11.41
CA THR A 167 -2.91 -12.19 -10.81
C THR A 167 -2.52 -10.80 -11.32
N LEU A 168 -1.22 -10.54 -11.41
CA LEU A 168 -0.72 -9.26 -11.93
C LEU A 168 -1.03 -9.08 -13.42
N ALA A 169 -0.83 -10.12 -14.23
CA ALA A 169 -1.14 -10.09 -15.66
C ALA A 169 -2.64 -9.86 -15.93
N GLU A 170 -3.52 -10.52 -15.18
CA GLU A 170 -4.97 -10.30 -15.27
C GLU A 170 -5.38 -8.88 -14.89
N GLY A 171 -4.76 -8.31 -13.86
CA GLY A 171 -4.98 -6.92 -13.46
C GLY A 171 -4.53 -5.93 -14.53
N LEU A 172 -3.36 -6.15 -15.11
CA LEU A 172 -2.85 -5.35 -16.22
C LEU A 172 -3.73 -5.46 -17.47
N ASP A 173 -4.30 -6.63 -17.76
CA ASP A 173 -5.25 -6.81 -18.85
C ASP A 173 -6.54 -6.00 -18.62
N ARG A 174 -7.11 -6.06 -17.41
CA ARG A 174 -8.28 -5.24 -17.05
C ARG A 174 -8.00 -3.74 -17.17
N TYR A 175 -6.84 -3.29 -16.72
CA TYR A 175 -6.40 -1.90 -16.89
C TYR A 175 -6.24 -1.55 -18.39
N GLN A 176 -5.58 -2.42 -19.19
CA GLN A 176 -5.37 -2.21 -20.62
C GLN A 176 -6.68 -2.03 -21.39
N GLN A 177 -7.75 -2.69 -20.96
CA GLN A 177 -9.07 -2.56 -21.59
C GLN A 177 -9.68 -1.16 -21.45
N MET A 178 -9.20 -0.36 -20.49
CA MET A 178 -9.73 0.98 -20.19
C MET A 178 -8.86 2.12 -20.73
N VAL A 179 -7.70 1.81 -21.25
CA VAL A 179 -6.73 2.80 -21.73
C VAL A 179 -6.41 2.62 -23.22
N ALA A 180 -6.17 3.73 -23.90
CA ALA A 180 -5.83 3.75 -25.34
C ALA A 180 -4.35 3.51 -25.60
N VAL A 181 -3.49 3.61 -24.58
CA VAL A 181 -2.03 3.42 -24.70
C VAL A 181 -1.67 1.99 -24.28
N PRO A 182 -0.87 1.25 -25.09
CA PRO A 182 -0.47 -0.11 -24.74
C PRO A 182 0.29 -0.18 -23.40
N VAL A 183 -0.03 -1.18 -22.60
CA VAL A 183 0.72 -1.51 -21.39
C VAL A 183 2.11 -1.98 -21.77
N THR A 184 3.13 -1.37 -21.19
CA THR A 184 4.51 -1.79 -21.35
C THR A 184 4.91 -2.84 -20.33
N ARG A 185 6.04 -3.50 -20.57
CA ARG A 185 6.60 -4.43 -19.60
C ARG A 185 6.81 -3.71 -18.24
N PRO A 186 6.41 -4.32 -17.11
CA PRO A 186 6.73 -3.79 -15.79
C PRO A 186 8.23 -3.60 -15.60
N ILE A 187 8.60 -2.51 -14.96
CA ILE A 187 9.99 -2.20 -14.58
C ILE A 187 10.30 -2.67 -13.16
N ALA A 188 9.26 -2.91 -12.36
CA ALA A 188 9.31 -3.54 -11.04
C ALA A 188 7.94 -4.14 -10.68
N THR A 189 7.92 -5.10 -9.77
CA THR A 189 6.75 -5.72 -9.16
C THR A 189 6.97 -5.87 -7.66
#